data_17f204470a4807470e6589c8facb48e6
#
_entry.id   17f204470a4807470e6589c8facb48e6
#
_cell.length_a   1.000
_cell.length_b   1.000
_cell.length_c   1.000
_cell.angle_alpha   90.00
_cell.angle_beta   90.00
_cell.angle_gamma   90.00
#
_symmetry.space_group_name_H-M   'P 1'
#
loop_
_entity.id
_entity.type
_entity.pdbx_description
1 polymer ?
#
loop_
_entity_poly.entity_id
_entity_poly.type
_entity_poly.pdbx_seq_one_letter_code
_entity_poly.pdbx_strand_id
1 'polypeptide(L)'
;AGSVPLIPGVEGLASRPFWTNETIFDMPDLPEHLIVLGGGPIGLEMAQAFHRLGSNVTVVEMGQPLRRSDPVHAAQLVSLMREEGITILDHHKAIEVKGGQNDLTLIAEGPDGPVEIHGTDLLVAVGRTPALDLLELDRGEVDSDRNGIVTKPNLRSVSNPNVWAVGDIAGRGQFTHLAGWHASIFVQAALMKLPSKAVTDQLPAVTFVDPEIGQIGLTEAEAREKHGDSVETVEFPFDEIDRAITDRQKTGSLRLVIRKNGKILGASVLGQAGGEILQILSLAMANKLTMRDLTKYMSPYPTRAEIVKRAASKHFQPKVFGPMAKKLVGILQRIP
;
A
#
# COMPACT_ATOMS: atom_id res chain seq x y z
N ALA A 1 -9.22 20.31 -8.43
CA ALA A 1 -9.47 18.89 -8.72
C ALA A 1 -8.43 18.03 -8.00
N GLY A 2 -8.55 16.74 -8.05
CA GLY A 2 -7.78 15.79 -7.25
C GLY A 2 -8.70 15.09 -6.27
N SER A 3 -8.28 14.90 -5.03
CA SER A 3 -9.10 14.36 -3.95
C SER A 3 -8.99 15.24 -2.70
N VAL A 4 -9.97 15.12 -1.81
CA VAL A 4 -10.02 15.78 -0.51
C VAL A 4 -10.19 14.73 0.60
N PRO A 5 -9.85 15.03 1.86
CA PRO A 5 -10.11 14.13 2.98
C PRO A 5 -11.59 13.73 3.05
N LEU A 6 -11.85 12.44 3.26
CA LEU A 6 -13.20 11.95 3.55
C LEU A 6 -13.51 12.19 5.03
N ILE A 7 -14.55 12.96 5.30
CA ILE A 7 -15.05 13.17 6.67
C ILE A 7 -16.21 12.21 6.90
N PRO A 8 -16.11 11.28 7.84
CA PRO A 8 -17.16 10.30 8.09
C PRO A 8 -18.33 10.92 8.87
N GLY A 9 -19.52 10.36 8.69
CA GLY A 9 -20.72 10.77 9.43
C GLY A 9 -20.74 10.25 10.86
N VAL A 10 -19.74 10.63 11.68
CA VAL A 10 -19.68 10.32 13.11
C VAL A 10 -20.37 11.42 13.87
N GLU A 11 -21.24 11.07 14.84
CA GLU A 11 -22.00 12.04 15.62
C GLU A 11 -21.05 13.01 16.35
N GLY A 12 -21.38 14.30 16.33
CA GLY A 12 -20.58 15.34 16.98
C GLY A 12 -19.30 15.73 16.24
N LEU A 13 -18.77 14.94 15.30
CA LEU A 13 -17.48 15.20 14.63
C LEU A 13 -17.46 16.55 13.89
N ALA A 14 -18.49 16.84 13.07
CA ALA A 14 -18.53 18.03 12.23
C ALA A 14 -18.55 19.36 13.02
N SER A 15 -18.92 19.33 14.30
CA SER A 15 -19.02 20.50 15.18
C SER A 15 -17.78 20.69 16.07
N ARG A 16 -16.73 19.89 15.89
CA ARG A 16 -15.53 19.89 16.72
C ARG A 16 -14.26 20.09 15.90
N PRO A 17 -13.18 20.63 16.49
CA PRO A 17 -11.91 20.70 15.82
C PRO A 17 -11.34 19.29 15.57
N PHE A 18 -10.85 19.05 14.37
CA PHE A 18 -10.09 17.85 14.00
C PHE A 18 -9.07 18.20 12.93
N TRP A 19 -8.05 17.39 12.87
CA TRP A 19 -7.00 17.45 11.87
C TRP A 19 -7.29 16.49 10.71
N THR A 20 -6.76 16.82 9.54
CA THR A 20 -6.74 15.94 8.37
C THR A 20 -5.30 15.81 7.87
N ASN A 21 -5.06 14.98 6.89
CA ASN A 21 -3.75 14.91 6.23
C ASN A 21 -3.31 16.23 5.55
N GLU A 22 -4.22 17.18 5.36
CA GLU A 22 -3.93 18.49 4.79
C GLU A 22 -3.56 19.54 5.84
N THR A 23 -4.04 19.37 7.07
CA THR A 23 -3.88 20.38 8.14
C THR A 23 -3.00 19.92 9.31
N ILE A 24 -2.72 18.62 9.46
CA ILE A 24 -1.97 18.06 10.58
C ILE A 24 -0.55 18.66 10.71
N PHE A 25 0.04 19.10 9.60
CA PHE A 25 1.37 19.69 9.56
C PHE A 25 1.40 21.17 10.02
N ASP A 26 0.22 21.79 10.18
CA ASP A 26 0.07 23.16 10.72
C ASP A 26 -0.17 23.14 12.23
N MET A 27 -0.13 21.98 12.87
CA MET A 27 -0.33 21.80 14.30
C MET A 27 0.79 22.55 15.07
N PRO A 28 0.44 23.51 15.96
CA PRO A 28 1.45 24.37 16.61
C PRO A 28 2.22 23.66 17.72
N ASP A 29 1.57 22.73 18.42
CA ASP A 29 2.11 22.04 19.58
C ASP A 29 1.92 20.53 19.44
N LEU A 30 2.84 19.74 20.02
CA LEU A 30 2.71 18.29 20.03
C LEU A 30 1.53 17.88 20.93
N PRO A 31 0.56 17.11 20.45
CA PRO A 31 -0.58 16.66 21.25
C PRO A 31 -0.10 15.69 22.35
N GLU A 32 -0.67 15.81 23.55
CA GLU A 32 -0.41 14.86 24.63
C GLU A 32 -0.93 13.47 24.25
N HIS A 33 -2.15 13.41 23.71
CA HIS A 33 -2.74 12.17 23.20
C HIS A 33 -3.47 12.41 21.88
N LEU A 34 -2.90 11.91 20.79
CA LEU A 34 -3.50 11.95 19.46
C LEU A 34 -4.38 10.71 19.23
N ILE A 35 -5.68 10.94 18.98
CA ILE A 35 -6.58 9.91 18.47
C ILE A 35 -6.52 9.94 16.95
N VAL A 36 -6.26 8.81 16.30
CA VAL A 36 -6.22 8.67 14.85
C VAL A 36 -7.41 7.82 14.40
N LEU A 37 -8.33 8.42 13.69
CA LEU A 37 -9.47 7.72 13.10
C LEU A 37 -9.10 7.25 11.69
N GLY A 38 -8.90 5.93 11.55
CA GLY A 38 -8.51 5.23 10.33
C GLY A 38 -7.13 4.58 10.40
N GLY A 39 -7.07 3.26 10.18
CA GLY A 39 -5.86 2.43 10.14
C GLY A 39 -5.30 2.21 8.73
N GLY A 40 -5.56 3.14 7.81
CA GLY A 40 -4.96 3.16 6.48
C GLY A 40 -3.52 3.72 6.48
N PRO A 41 -2.86 3.82 5.30
CA PRO A 41 -1.49 4.32 5.19
C PRO A 41 -1.27 5.64 5.92
N ILE A 42 -2.07 6.67 5.64
CA ILE A 42 -1.95 8.00 6.26
C ILE A 42 -2.09 7.91 7.78
N GLY A 43 -3.10 7.16 8.27
CA GLY A 43 -3.32 7.03 9.71
C GLY A 43 -2.15 6.38 10.43
N LEU A 44 -1.60 5.29 9.89
CA LEU A 44 -0.47 4.59 10.52
C LEU A 44 0.85 5.36 10.41
N GLU A 45 1.11 6.04 9.28
CA GLU A 45 2.27 6.91 9.13
C GLU A 45 2.25 8.03 10.17
N MET A 46 1.14 8.72 10.32
CA MET A 46 1.00 9.79 11.32
C MET A 46 1.01 9.24 12.74
N ALA A 47 0.36 8.11 12.99
CA ALA A 47 0.37 7.48 14.31
C ALA A 47 1.80 7.18 14.78
N GLN A 48 2.61 6.57 13.92
CA GLN A 48 3.99 6.26 14.27
C GLN A 48 4.85 7.52 14.40
N ALA A 49 4.68 8.49 13.50
CA ALA A 49 5.43 9.75 13.55
C ALA A 49 5.16 10.52 14.86
N PHE A 50 3.90 10.72 15.22
CA PHE A 50 3.53 11.44 16.44
C PHE A 50 3.90 10.66 17.70
N HIS A 51 3.78 9.34 17.71
CA HIS A 51 4.23 8.49 18.80
C HIS A 51 5.75 8.67 19.03
N ARG A 52 6.55 8.62 17.97
CA ARG A 52 8.01 8.80 18.04
C ARG A 52 8.44 10.22 18.44
N LEU A 53 7.59 11.21 18.21
CA LEU A 53 7.79 12.58 18.71
C LEU A 53 7.44 12.72 20.19
N GLY A 54 6.74 11.76 20.80
CA GLY A 54 6.45 11.72 22.23
C GLY A 54 4.97 11.77 22.61
N SER A 55 4.05 11.80 21.64
CA SER A 55 2.61 11.71 21.90
C SER A 55 2.19 10.31 22.31
N ASN A 56 1.20 10.18 23.21
CA ASN A 56 0.38 8.98 23.27
C ASN A 56 -0.46 8.90 22.00
N VAL A 57 -0.61 7.71 21.42
CA VAL A 57 -1.38 7.56 20.18
C VAL A 57 -2.33 6.37 20.28
N THR A 58 -3.59 6.61 19.92
CA THR A 58 -4.62 5.56 19.75
C THR A 58 -5.20 5.61 18.35
N VAL A 59 -5.02 4.55 17.58
CA VAL A 59 -5.62 4.37 16.26
C VAL A 59 -6.93 3.61 16.42
N VAL A 60 -8.00 4.12 15.80
CA VAL A 60 -9.32 3.46 15.76
C VAL A 60 -9.64 3.10 14.31
N GLU A 61 -9.76 1.82 14.02
CA GLU A 61 -10.03 1.30 12.68
C GLU A 61 -11.27 0.38 12.68
N MET A 62 -12.23 0.67 11.82
CA MET A 62 -13.49 -0.08 11.72
C MET A 62 -13.29 -1.54 11.28
N GLY A 63 -12.26 -1.80 10.50
CA GLY A 63 -11.92 -3.14 10.01
C GLY A 63 -10.52 -3.55 10.40
N GLN A 64 -9.83 -4.20 9.48
CA GLN A 64 -8.41 -4.50 9.64
C GLN A 64 -7.56 -3.34 9.10
N PRO A 65 -6.53 -2.88 9.83
CA PRO A 65 -5.58 -1.93 9.30
C PRO A 65 -4.93 -2.44 8.01
N LEU A 66 -4.62 -1.51 7.10
CA LEU A 66 -3.96 -1.83 5.82
C LEU A 66 -4.64 -2.94 5.01
N ARG A 67 -5.95 -3.03 5.03
CA ARG A 67 -6.75 -4.09 4.36
C ARG A 67 -6.46 -4.32 2.88
N ARG A 68 -5.76 -3.38 2.21
CA ARG A 68 -5.37 -3.49 0.78
C ARG A 68 -3.96 -4.04 0.60
N SER A 69 -3.20 -4.22 1.67
CA SER A 69 -1.86 -4.81 1.65
C SER A 69 -1.92 -6.32 1.85
N ASP A 70 -0.79 -6.99 1.68
CA ASP A 70 -0.67 -8.41 2.04
C ASP A 70 -1.04 -8.61 3.52
N PRO A 71 -2.00 -9.50 3.84
CA PRO A 71 -2.52 -9.61 5.20
C PRO A 71 -1.49 -10.12 6.22
N VAL A 72 -0.50 -10.90 5.78
CA VAL A 72 0.58 -11.39 6.65
C VAL A 72 1.48 -10.23 7.06
N HIS A 73 1.92 -9.42 6.10
CA HIS A 73 2.74 -8.26 6.37
C HIS A 73 1.99 -7.17 7.12
N ALA A 74 0.71 -6.93 6.79
CA ALA A 74 -0.12 -5.98 7.52
C ALA A 74 -0.28 -6.36 9.00
N ALA A 75 -0.56 -7.62 9.29
CA ALA A 75 -0.67 -8.12 10.67
C ALA A 75 0.66 -8.02 11.42
N GLN A 76 1.77 -8.36 10.76
CA GLN A 76 3.10 -8.24 11.36
C GLN A 76 3.45 -6.78 11.68
N LEU A 77 3.17 -5.84 10.75
CA LEU A 77 3.40 -4.41 10.99
C LEU A 77 2.56 -3.88 12.16
N VAL A 78 1.28 -4.24 12.23
CA VAL A 78 0.39 -3.84 13.33
C VAL A 78 0.93 -4.36 14.68
N SER A 79 1.45 -5.61 14.72
CA SER A 79 2.09 -6.14 15.92
C SER A 79 3.30 -5.33 16.34
N LEU A 80 4.17 -4.99 15.39
CA LEU A 80 5.38 -4.17 15.65
C LEU A 80 5.01 -2.78 16.18
N MET A 81 4.00 -2.14 15.62
CA MET A 81 3.54 -0.82 16.08
C MET A 81 2.94 -0.89 17.50
N ARG A 82 2.22 -1.97 17.81
CA ARG A 82 1.72 -2.22 19.18
C ARG A 82 2.88 -2.45 20.17
N GLU A 83 3.90 -3.20 19.77
CA GLU A 83 5.12 -3.42 20.56
C GLU A 83 5.91 -2.12 20.78
N GLU A 84 5.88 -1.19 19.82
CA GLU A 84 6.46 0.16 19.93
C GLU A 84 5.70 1.05 20.95
N GLY A 85 4.44 0.71 21.28
CA GLY A 85 3.62 1.40 22.28
C GLY A 85 2.39 2.13 21.71
N ILE A 86 2.10 1.96 20.42
CA ILE A 86 0.91 2.55 19.80
C ILE A 86 -0.31 1.67 20.11
N THR A 87 -1.36 2.25 20.66
CA THR A 87 -2.64 1.54 20.83
C THR A 87 -3.37 1.49 19.48
N ILE A 88 -3.67 0.28 19.01
CA ILE A 88 -4.42 0.08 17.76
C ILE A 88 -5.68 -0.74 18.06
N LEU A 89 -6.84 -0.11 17.95
CA LEU A 89 -8.16 -0.69 18.13
C LEU A 89 -8.72 -1.02 16.74
N ASP A 90 -8.45 -2.22 16.25
CA ASP A 90 -9.05 -2.77 15.04
C ASP A 90 -10.44 -3.33 15.33
N HIS A 91 -11.30 -3.39 14.29
CA HIS A 91 -12.72 -3.76 14.43
C HIS A 91 -13.50 -2.86 15.41
N HIS A 92 -13.10 -1.59 15.53
CA HIS A 92 -13.78 -0.58 16.34
C HIS A 92 -14.33 0.53 15.47
N LYS A 93 -15.64 0.69 15.45
CA LYS A 93 -16.34 1.71 14.67
C LYS A 93 -16.58 2.95 15.53
N ALA A 94 -16.00 4.08 15.16
CA ALA A 94 -16.32 5.35 15.79
C ALA A 94 -17.80 5.69 15.59
N ILE A 95 -18.49 6.03 16.65
CA ILE A 95 -19.93 6.34 16.66
C ILE A 95 -20.20 7.77 17.11
N GLU A 96 -19.45 8.32 18.05
CA GLU A 96 -19.68 9.66 18.59
C GLU A 96 -18.36 10.33 19.03
N VAL A 97 -18.27 11.64 18.86
CA VAL A 97 -17.20 12.48 19.41
C VAL A 97 -17.78 13.51 20.35
N LYS A 98 -17.29 13.55 21.58
CA LYS A 98 -17.68 14.51 22.64
C LYS A 98 -16.51 15.42 23.02
N GLY A 99 -16.81 16.42 23.88
CA GLY A 99 -15.80 17.34 24.41
C GLY A 99 -15.44 18.48 23.46
N GLY A 100 -14.29 19.07 23.63
CA GLY A 100 -13.80 20.23 22.87
C GLY A 100 -12.32 20.18 22.61
N GLN A 101 -11.72 21.33 22.41
CA GLN A 101 -10.27 21.44 22.24
C GLN A 101 -9.56 21.02 23.55
N ASN A 102 -8.53 20.15 23.44
CA ASN A 102 -7.74 19.59 24.53
C ASN A 102 -8.50 18.67 25.53
N ASP A 103 -9.79 18.40 25.29
CA ASP A 103 -10.60 17.47 26.11
C ASP A 103 -11.62 16.80 25.21
N LEU A 104 -11.16 15.83 24.46
CA LEU A 104 -11.93 15.12 23.45
C LEU A 104 -12.14 13.67 23.87
N THR A 105 -13.36 13.18 23.71
CA THR A 105 -13.71 11.77 23.91
C THR A 105 -14.29 11.21 22.64
N LEU A 106 -13.63 10.20 22.07
CA LEU A 106 -14.16 9.38 20.98
C LEU A 106 -14.79 8.12 21.56
N ILE A 107 -16.05 7.88 21.22
CA ILE A 107 -16.75 6.63 21.52
C ILE A 107 -16.72 5.74 20.31
N ALA A 108 -16.20 4.53 20.48
CA ALA A 108 -16.16 3.54 19.42
C ALA A 108 -16.81 2.23 19.87
N GLU A 109 -17.55 1.60 18.98
CA GLU A 109 -18.16 0.28 19.19
C GLU A 109 -17.22 -0.80 18.67
N GLY A 110 -16.77 -1.67 19.57
CA GLY A 110 -15.90 -2.79 19.30
C GLY A 110 -16.57 -4.15 19.54
N PRO A 111 -15.85 -5.25 19.32
CA PRO A 111 -16.37 -6.61 19.49
C PRO A 111 -16.91 -6.90 20.91
N ASP A 112 -16.31 -6.28 21.93
CA ASP A 112 -16.65 -6.48 23.33
C ASP A 112 -17.57 -5.38 23.90
N GLY A 113 -18.08 -4.51 23.03
CA GLY A 113 -18.96 -3.38 23.39
C GLY A 113 -18.29 -2.02 23.16
N PRO A 114 -18.97 -0.93 23.60
CA PRO A 114 -18.46 0.41 23.42
C PRO A 114 -17.25 0.70 24.31
N VAL A 115 -16.27 1.42 23.77
CA VAL A 115 -15.10 1.93 24.46
C VAL A 115 -15.03 3.43 24.34
N GLU A 116 -14.60 4.12 25.40
CA GLU A 116 -14.33 5.54 25.43
C GLU A 116 -12.84 5.77 25.36
N ILE A 117 -12.41 6.63 24.42
CA ILE A 117 -11.01 7.00 24.20
C ILE A 117 -10.91 8.50 24.47
N HIS A 118 -10.14 8.88 25.48
CA HIS A 118 -9.86 10.26 25.81
C HIS A 118 -8.58 10.72 25.11
N GLY A 119 -8.59 11.95 24.56
CA GLY A 119 -7.44 12.51 23.87
C GLY A 119 -7.50 14.04 23.83
N THR A 120 -6.40 14.64 23.41
CA THR A 120 -6.33 16.10 23.23
C THR A 120 -6.68 16.51 21.81
N ASP A 121 -6.34 15.67 20.83
CA ASP A 121 -6.48 15.95 19.41
C ASP A 121 -7.00 14.74 18.63
N LEU A 122 -7.69 15.01 17.51
CA LEU A 122 -8.25 14.01 16.63
C LEU A 122 -7.75 14.22 15.21
N LEU A 123 -7.10 13.19 14.62
CA LEU A 123 -6.79 13.12 13.19
C LEU A 123 -7.82 12.24 12.48
N VAL A 124 -8.47 12.77 11.46
CA VAL A 124 -9.37 12.01 10.58
C VAL A 124 -8.61 11.57 9.33
N ALA A 125 -8.38 10.25 9.20
CA ALA A 125 -7.59 9.62 8.15
C ALA A 125 -8.30 8.40 7.53
N VAL A 126 -9.64 8.42 7.41
CA VAL A 126 -10.46 7.29 6.95
C VAL A 126 -10.48 7.10 5.43
N GLY A 127 -9.80 7.96 4.70
CA GLY A 127 -9.67 7.92 3.24
C GLY A 127 -9.80 9.27 2.59
N ARG A 128 -9.90 9.26 1.27
CA ARG A 128 -10.05 10.45 0.43
C ARG A 128 -11.17 10.25 -0.58
N THR A 129 -11.83 11.32 -0.98
CA THR A 129 -12.87 11.32 -2.02
C THR A 129 -12.46 12.26 -3.17
N PRO A 130 -12.79 11.94 -4.43
CA PRO A 130 -12.54 12.85 -5.55
C PRO A 130 -13.22 14.20 -5.35
N ALA A 131 -12.51 15.29 -5.61
CA ALA A 131 -13.01 16.65 -5.46
C ALA A 131 -13.85 17.06 -6.69
N LEU A 132 -15.08 16.54 -6.81
CA LEU A 132 -15.97 16.76 -7.96
C LEU A 132 -16.82 18.03 -7.83
N ASP A 133 -17.17 18.44 -6.62
CA ASP A 133 -18.17 19.46 -6.32
C ASP A 133 -17.86 20.85 -6.90
N LEU A 134 -16.56 21.13 -7.15
CA LEU A 134 -16.12 22.42 -7.69
C LEU A 134 -16.03 22.43 -9.24
N LEU A 135 -16.41 21.36 -9.92
CA LEU A 135 -16.09 21.19 -11.35
C LEU A 135 -17.28 21.41 -12.29
N GLU A 136 -18.43 21.86 -11.85
CA GLU A 136 -19.62 22.11 -12.70
C GLU A 136 -19.75 21.06 -13.85
N LEU A 137 -19.60 19.77 -13.51
CA LEU A 137 -19.50 18.67 -14.50
C LEU A 137 -20.72 18.56 -15.41
N ASP A 138 -21.89 18.90 -14.90
CA ASP A 138 -23.16 18.93 -15.68
C ASP A 138 -23.08 19.92 -16.84
N ARG A 139 -22.46 21.10 -16.63
CA ARG A 139 -22.24 22.08 -17.70
C ARG A 139 -21.28 21.61 -18.78
N GLY A 140 -20.33 20.75 -18.37
CA GLY A 140 -19.36 20.12 -19.24
C GLY A 140 -19.86 18.83 -19.90
N GLU A 141 -21.09 18.39 -19.61
CA GLU A 141 -21.61 17.09 -20.04
C GLU A 141 -20.65 15.94 -19.71
N VAL A 142 -20.11 15.93 -18.47
CA VAL A 142 -19.09 14.98 -18.01
C VAL A 142 -19.69 14.03 -16.99
N ASP A 143 -19.76 12.75 -17.33
CA ASP A 143 -20.23 11.71 -16.42
C ASP A 143 -19.23 11.46 -15.29
N SER A 144 -19.76 11.36 -14.08
CA SER A 144 -18.99 11.00 -12.89
C SER A 144 -19.77 10.06 -12.00
N ASP A 145 -19.06 9.36 -11.13
CA ASP A 145 -19.62 8.56 -10.07
C ASP A 145 -18.89 8.85 -8.75
N ARG A 146 -19.20 8.09 -7.69
CA ARG A 146 -18.56 8.23 -6.37
C ARG A 146 -17.03 8.02 -6.38
N ASN A 147 -16.47 7.40 -7.43
CA ASN A 147 -15.05 7.13 -7.54
C ASN A 147 -14.31 8.22 -8.33
N GLY A 148 -15.03 9.03 -9.13
CA GLY A 148 -14.45 10.09 -9.95
C GLY A 148 -15.11 10.26 -11.30
N ILE A 149 -14.44 10.91 -12.23
CA ILE A 149 -14.88 11.08 -13.62
C ILE A 149 -14.78 9.73 -14.34
N VAL A 150 -15.88 9.32 -14.99
CA VAL A 150 -15.92 8.07 -15.75
C VAL A 150 -15.10 8.21 -17.03
N THR A 151 -14.02 7.40 -17.12
CA THR A 151 -13.06 7.49 -18.23
C THR A 151 -12.89 6.18 -18.98
N LYS A 152 -12.56 6.30 -20.27
CA LYS A 152 -12.03 5.21 -21.08
C LYS A 152 -10.64 4.78 -20.58
N PRO A 153 -10.10 3.64 -21.02
CA PRO A 153 -8.76 3.21 -20.59
C PRO A 153 -7.63 4.21 -20.86
N ASN A 154 -7.78 5.09 -21.82
CA ASN A 154 -6.83 6.14 -22.14
C ASN A 154 -7.05 7.45 -21.38
N LEU A 155 -7.88 7.45 -20.32
CA LEU A 155 -8.21 8.59 -19.46
C LEU A 155 -9.12 9.66 -20.08
N ARG A 156 -9.63 9.46 -21.30
CA ARG A 156 -10.60 10.35 -21.91
C ARG A 156 -11.98 10.09 -21.31
N SER A 157 -12.76 11.14 -21.02
CA SER A 157 -14.15 11.02 -20.59
C SER A 157 -14.97 10.15 -21.55
N VAL A 158 -15.90 9.38 -21.01
CA VAL A 158 -16.80 8.54 -21.82
C VAL A 158 -17.88 9.38 -22.50
N SER A 159 -18.35 10.44 -21.83
CA SER A 159 -19.45 11.30 -22.29
C SER A 159 -18.96 12.51 -23.08
N ASN A 160 -17.92 13.20 -22.61
CA ASN A 160 -17.36 14.37 -23.32
C ASN A 160 -15.98 14.07 -23.92
N PRO A 161 -15.86 13.97 -25.25
CA PRO A 161 -14.61 13.64 -25.92
C PRO A 161 -13.52 14.73 -25.83
N ASN A 162 -13.82 15.90 -25.34
CA ASN A 162 -12.85 17.00 -25.17
C ASN A 162 -12.28 17.06 -23.75
N VAL A 163 -12.79 16.21 -22.84
CA VAL A 163 -12.38 16.16 -21.43
C VAL A 163 -11.55 14.93 -21.13
N TRP A 164 -10.52 15.12 -20.32
CA TRP A 164 -9.62 14.08 -19.84
C TRP A 164 -9.50 14.20 -18.32
N ALA A 165 -9.49 13.08 -17.62
CA ALA A 165 -9.27 13.05 -16.17
C ALA A 165 -7.95 12.32 -15.86
N VAL A 166 -7.08 12.97 -15.06
CA VAL A 166 -5.77 12.46 -14.67
C VAL A 166 -5.60 12.60 -13.15
N GLY A 167 -4.89 11.67 -12.53
CA GLY A 167 -4.72 11.63 -11.08
C GLY A 167 -5.97 11.13 -10.35
N ASP A 168 -6.13 11.54 -9.10
CA ASP A 168 -7.15 11.03 -8.18
C ASP A 168 -8.58 11.18 -8.70
N ILE A 169 -8.83 12.27 -9.42
CA ILE A 169 -10.14 12.56 -10.01
C ILE A 169 -10.60 11.53 -11.05
N ALA A 170 -9.67 10.72 -11.58
CA ALA A 170 -9.98 9.66 -12.55
C ALA A 170 -10.45 8.35 -11.89
N GLY A 171 -10.52 8.28 -10.56
CA GLY A 171 -11.06 7.14 -9.82
C GLY A 171 -10.28 5.84 -9.93
N ARG A 172 -8.99 5.90 -10.31
CA ARG A 172 -8.15 4.71 -10.56
C ARG A 172 -7.09 4.45 -9.49
N GLY A 173 -7.11 5.21 -8.42
CA GLY A 173 -6.16 5.22 -7.32
C GLY A 173 -5.81 6.66 -6.91
N GLN A 174 -5.28 6.82 -5.71
CA GLN A 174 -5.00 8.11 -5.09
C GLN A 174 -3.54 8.15 -4.66
N PHE A 175 -2.64 8.33 -5.67
CA PHE A 175 -1.19 8.35 -5.47
C PHE A 175 -0.56 9.39 -6.39
N THR A 176 0.42 10.12 -5.86
CA THR A 176 1.18 11.14 -6.61
C THR A 176 1.86 10.54 -7.84
N HIS A 177 2.49 9.37 -7.71
CA HIS A 177 3.14 8.69 -8.83
C HIS A 177 2.14 8.21 -9.91
N LEU A 178 0.91 7.85 -9.52
CA LEU A 178 -0.15 7.52 -10.47
C LEU A 178 -0.57 8.77 -11.26
N ALA A 179 -0.71 9.92 -10.59
CA ALA A 179 -1.06 11.17 -11.25
C ALA A 179 0.02 11.58 -12.28
N GLY A 180 1.30 11.47 -11.92
CA GLY A 180 2.43 11.71 -12.83
C GLY A 180 2.42 10.74 -14.03
N TRP A 181 2.15 9.46 -13.78
CA TRP A 181 2.04 8.47 -14.85
C TRP A 181 0.82 8.71 -15.74
N HIS A 182 -0.34 9.07 -15.17
CA HIS A 182 -1.52 9.48 -15.95
C HIS A 182 -1.23 10.68 -16.86
N ALA A 183 -0.43 11.64 -16.40
CA ALA A 183 -0.02 12.78 -17.23
C ALA A 183 0.74 12.32 -18.48
N SER A 184 1.64 11.34 -18.37
CA SER A 184 2.33 10.77 -19.52
C SER A 184 1.39 10.04 -20.49
N ILE A 185 0.40 9.32 -19.98
CA ILE A 185 -0.66 8.67 -20.79
C ILE A 185 -1.49 9.74 -21.52
N PHE A 186 -1.84 10.84 -20.84
CA PHE A 186 -2.56 11.95 -21.45
C PHE A 186 -1.76 12.56 -22.61
N VAL A 187 -0.48 12.86 -22.42
CA VAL A 187 0.39 13.41 -23.48
C VAL A 187 0.42 12.48 -24.69
N GLN A 188 0.64 11.19 -24.47
CA GLN A 188 0.66 10.19 -25.55
C GLN A 188 -0.67 10.10 -26.29
N ALA A 189 -1.78 9.97 -25.56
CA ALA A 189 -3.09 9.75 -26.15
C ALA A 189 -3.71 11.02 -26.74
N ALA A 190 -3.65 12.14 -26.00
CA ALA A 190 -4.34 13.38 -26.36
C ALA A 190 -3.55 14.22 -27.37
N LEU A 191 -2.23 14.37 -27.17
CA LEU A 191 -1.38 15.24 -27.98
C LEU A 191 -0.72 14.49 -29.12
N MET A 192 -0.09 13.34 -28.84
CA MET A 192 0.64 12.57 -29.84
C MET A 192 -0.24 11.58 -30.63
N LYS A 193 -1.51 11.39 -30.24
CA LYS A 193 -2.46 10.44 -30.84
C LYS A 193 -1.96 8.99 -30.86
N LEU A 194 -1.07 8.64 -29.91
CA LEU A 194 -0.55 7.28 -29.78
C LEU A 194 -1.52 6.40 -28.97
N PRO A 195 -1.63 5.10 -29.30
CA PRO A 195 -2.40 4.16 -28.47
C PRO A 195 -1.74 4.04 -27.09
N SER A 196 -2.49 4.37 -26.06
CA SER A 196 -2.04 4.28 -24.67
C SER A 196 -3.17 3.89 -23.74
N LYS A 197 -2.83 3.23 -22.64
CA LYS A 197 -3.79 2.74 -21.63
C LYS A 197 -3.23 2.97 -20.23
N ALA A 198 -4.06 3.49 -19.35
CA ALA A 198 -3.81 3.54 -17.92
C ALA A 198 -4.16 2.16 -17.32
N VAL A 199 -3.14 1.30 -17.16
CA VAL A 199 -3.27 -0.03 -16.55
C VAL A 199 -2.92 0.08 -15.08
N THR A 200 -3.87 -0.20 -14.19
CA THR A 200 -3.69 -0.06 -12.73
C THR A 200 -3.51 -1.39 -12.00
N ASP A 201 -3.53 -2.52 -12.71
CA ASP A 201 -3.36 -3.86 -12.13
C ASP A 201 -2.00 -4.07 -11.46
N GLN A 202 -1.04 -3.19 -11.70
CA GLN A 202 0.32 -3.21 -11.18
C GLN A 202 0.68 -1.89 -10.52
N LEU A 203 -0.30 -1.20 -9.93
CA LEU A 203 -0.06 0.04 -9.19
C LEU A 203 0.72 -0.29 -7.91
N PRO A 204 1.96 0.22 -7.75
CA PRO A 204 2.69 0.04 -6.52
C PRO A 204 2.12 0.97 -5.44
N ALA A 205 2.05 0.48 -4.22
CA ALA A 205 1.67 1.25 -3.04
C ALA A 205 2.70 1.02 -1.93
N VAL A 206 3.08 2.08 -1.24
CA VAL A 206 3.99 2.01 -0.09
C VAL A 206 3.35 2.79 1.04
N THR A 207 3.40 2.22 2.25
CA THR A 207 3.12 2.92 3.50
C THR A 207 4.48 3.16 4.18
N PHE A 208 4.81 4.42 4.40
CA PHE A 208 6.12 4.89 4.88
C PHE A 208 6.19 4.91 6.40
N VAL A 209 5.84 3.80 7.01
CA VAL A 209 6.11 3.47 8.40
C VAL A 209 7.49 2.82 8.53
N ASP A 210 7.96 2.55 9.72
CA ASP A 210 9.22 1.87 9.96
C ASP A 210 8.97 0.58 10.79
N PRO A 211 9.15 -0.62 10.18
CA PRO A 211 9.61 -0.88 8.79
C PRO A 211 8.54 -0.56 7.74
N GLU A 212 8.97 -0.15 6.53
CA GLU A 212 8.08 0.15 5.41
C GLU A 212 7.30 -1.09 4.95
N ILE A 213 6.04 -0.90 4.53
CA ILE A 213 5.29 -1.95 3.84
C ILE A 213 4.96 -1.52 2.41
N GLY A 214 5.46 -2.28 1.44
CA GLY A 214 5.21 -2.09 0.02
C GLY A 214 4.36 -3.21 -0.57
N GLN A 215 3.47 -2.88 -1.51
CA GLN A 215 2.60 -3.82 -2.22
C GLN A 215 2.54 -3.47 -3.71
N ILE A 216 2.58 -4.46 -4.57
CA ILE A 216 2.30 -4.32 -6.01
C ILE A 216 1.56 -5.54 -6.54
N GLY A 217 0.61 -5.34 -7.46
CA GLY A 217 -0.15 -6.40 -8.08
C GLY A 217 -1.12 -7.08 -7.11
N LEU A 218 -1.37 -8.37 -7.31
CA LEU A 218 -2.36 -9.15 -6.58
C LEU A 218 -1.82 -9.65 -5.23
N THR A 219 -2.66 -9.61 -4.21
CA THR A 219 -2.46 -10.40 -2.99
C THR A 219 -2.61 -11.89 -3.29
N GLU A 220 -2.17 -12.77 -2.39
CA GLU A 220 -2.31 -14.22 -2.56
C GLU A 220 -3.78 -14.63 -2.72
N ALA A 221 -4.68 -14.04 -1.92
CA ALA A 221 -6.11 -14.34 -1.98
C ALA A 221 -6.71 -13.97 -3.34
N GLU A 222 -6.46 -12.75 -3.82
CA GLU A 222 -6.93 -12.28 -5.14
C GLU A 222 -6.34 -13.10 -6.29
N ALA A 223 -5.07 -13.51 -6.16
CA ALA A 223 -4.42 -14.34 -7.17
C ALA A 223 -5.05 -15.75 -7.21
N ARG A 224 -5.32 -16.35 -6.04
CA ARG A 224 -5.99 -17.66 -5.96
C ARG A 224 -7.42 -17.61 -6.48
N GLU A 225 -8.17 -16.55 -6.21
CA GLU A 225 -9.49 -16.34 -6.76
C GLU A 225 -9.47 -16.32 -8.30
N LYS A 226 -8.48 -15.64 -8.89
CA LYS A 226 -8.36 -15.50 -10.36
C LYS A 226 -7.72 -16.70 -11.06
N HIS A 227 -6.82 -17.43 -10.38
CA HIS A 227 -5.94 -18.41 -11.02
C HIS A 227 -5.91 -19.78 -10.34
N GLY A 228 -6.68 -19.97 -9.25
CA GLY A 228 -6.83 -21.25 -8.54
C GLY A 228 -5.51 -21.84 -8.06
N ASP A 229 -5.40 -23.15 -8.15
CA ASP A 229 -4.24 -23.93 -7.68
C ASP A 229 -2.94 -23.71 -8.48
N SER A 230 -2.98 -22.87 -9.52
CA SER A 230 -1.76 -22.49 -10.26
C SER A 230 -0.91 -21.44 -9.54
N VAL A 231 -1.41 -20.91 -8.40
CA VAL A 231 -0.73 -19.88 -7.59
C VAL A 231 0.17 -20.53 -6.55
N GLU A 232 1.36 -19.98 -6.42
CA GLU A 232 2.34 -20.28 -5.37
C GLU A 232 2.78 -18.97 -4.71
N THR A 233 3.10 -19.02 -3.41
CA THR A 233 3.73 -17.91 -2.69
C THR A 233 5.14 -18.30 -2.29
N VAL A 234 6.08 -17.40 -2.58
CA VAL A 234 7.50 -17.55 -2.22
C VAL A 234 7.83 -16.47 -1.21
N GLU A 235 8.31 -16.86 -0.04
CA GLU A 235 8.73 -15.93 0.99
C GLU A 235 10.22 -16.06 1.27
N PHE A 236 10.89 -14.90 1.47
CA PHE A 236 12.28 -14.80 1.87
C PHE A 236 12.43 -13.75 2.97
N PRO A 237 12.95 -14.10 4.15
CA PRO A 237 13.05 -13.19 5.28
C PRO A 237 14.31 -12.31 5.19
N PHE A 238 14.27 -11.13 5.84
CA PHE A 238 15.43 -10.24 5.90
C PHE A 238 16.52 -10.71 6.86
N ASP A 239 16.24 -11.61 7.79
CA ASP A 239 17.25 -12.19 8.69
C ASP A 239 18.24 -13.13 7.99
N GLU A 240 17.99 -13.49 6.73
CA GLU A 240 18.93 -14.19 5.83
C GLU A 240 19.68 -13.24 4.87
N ILE A 241 19.53 -11.92 5.03
CA ILE A 241 20.19 -10.90 4.19
C ILE A 241 21.28 -10.19 4.97
N ASP A 242 22.54 -10.36 4.55
CA ASP A 242 23.73 -9.88 5.26
C ASP A 242 23.69 -8.37 5.54
N ARG A 243 23.19 -7.56 4.61
CA ARG A 243 23.02 -6.12 4.83
C ARG A 243 22.01 -5.82 5.94
N ALA A 244 20.90 -6.54 6.00
CA ALA A 244 19.90 -6.37 7.06
C ALA A 244 20.45 -6.81 8.42
N ILE A 245 21.28 -7.86 8.44
CA ILE A 245 21.95 -8.35 9.65
C ILE A 245 22.96 -7.30 10.17
N THR A 246 23.82 -6.77 9.29
CA THR A 246 24.85 -5.79 9.67
C THR A 246 24.25 -4.47 10.14
N ASP A 247 23.11 -4.06 9.58
CA ASP A 247 22.37 -2.86 10.00
C ASP A 247 21.50 -3.11 11.23
N ARG A 248 21.39 -4.33 11.73
CA ARG A 248 20.48 -4.76 12.84
C ARG A 248 19.00 -4.51 12.54
N GLN A 249 18.60 -4.55 11.28
CA GLN A 249 17.25 -4.29 10.80
C GLN A 249 16.74 -5.51 10.01
N LYS A 250 16.57 -6.63 10.72
CA LYS A 250 16.26 -7.96 10.16
C LYS A 250 14.76 -8.24 10.05
N THR A 251 13.93 -7.32 10.52
CA THR A 251 12.48 -7.52 10.61
C THR A 251 11.84 -7.54 9.24
N GLY A 252 10.91 -8.47 9.05
CA GLY A 252 10.08 -8.59 7.86
C GLY A 252 10.65 -9.51 6.79
N SER A 253 10.01 -9.48 5.62
CA SER A 253 10.30 -10.39 4.51
C SER A 253 9.86 -9.80 3.16
N LEU A 254 10.27 -10.46 2.08
CA LEU A 254 9.69 -10.34 0.75
C LEU A 254 8.77 -11.53 0.50
N ARG A 255 7.53 -11.27 0.13
CA ARG A 255 6.54 -12.26 -0.32
C ARG A 255 6.23 -12.05 -1.79
N LEU A 256 6.41 -13.07 -2.63
CA LEU A 256 6.13 -13.06 -4.05
C LEU A 256 4.95 -13.98 -4.35
N VAL A 257 3.92 -13.45 -4.97
CA VAL A 257 2.78 -14.23 -5.47
C VAL A 257 3.01 -14.53 -6.94
N ILE A 258 3.14 -15.81 -7.28
CA ILE A 258 3.54 -16.27 -8.62
C ILE A 258 2.61 -17.35 -9.15
N ARG A 259 2.62 -17.55 -10.45
CA ARG A 259 2.09 -18.78 -11.05
C ARG A 259 3.17 -19.86 -11.15
N LYS A 260 2.79 -21.12 -11.16
CA LYS A 260 3.68 -22.29 -11.34
C LYS A 260 4.63 -22.19 -12.53
N ASN A 261 4.28 -21.41 -13.55
CA ASN A 261 5.14 -21.12 -14.70
C ASN A 261 6.17 -20.00 -14.44
N GLY A 262 6.21 -19.46 -13.24
CA GLY A 262 7.14 -18.40 -12.84
C GLY A 262 6.68 -16.98 -13.13
N LYS A 263 5.46 -16.76 -13.66
CA LYS A 263 4.91 -15.41 -13.86
C LYS A 263 4.65 -14.76 -12.51
N ILE A 264 5.15 -13.55 -12.30
CA ILE A 264 4.90 -12.74 -11.10
C ILE A 264 3.51 -12.12 -11.23
N LEU A 265 2.66 -12.31 -10.23
CA LEU A 265 1.31 -11.78 -10.15
C LEU A 265 1.22 -10.62 -9.17
N GLY A 266 2.03 -10.64 -8.13
CA GLY A 266 2.12 -9.61 -7.13
C GLY A 266 3.30 -9.82 -6.20
N ALA A 267 3.57 -8.81 -5.38
CA ALA A 267 4.61 -8.84 -4.37
C ALA A 267 4.28 -7.93 -3.20
N SER A 268 4.72 -8.32 -2.02
CA SER A 268 4.72 -7.50 -0.82
C SER A 268 6.08 -7.52 -0.15
N VAL A 269 6.51 -6.37 0.33
CA VAL A 269 7.76 -6.20 1.08
C VAL A 269 7.42 -5.56 2.41
N LEU A 270 7.77 -6.18 3.51
CA LEU A 270 7.82 -5.55 4.82
C LEU A 270 9.27 -5.48 5.25
N GLY A 271 9.80 -4.30 5.45
CA GLY A 271 11.21 -4.14 5.85
C GLY A 271 11.76 -2.76 5.53
N GLN A 272 12.97 -2.51 6.02
CA GLN A 272 13.66 -1.25 5.76
C GLN A 272 13.98 -1.09 4.27
N ALA A 273 13.69 0.11 3.72
CA ALA A 273 13.77 0.41 2.30
C ALA A 273 12.84 -0.47 1.43
N GLY A 274 11.68 -0.84 1.97
CA GLY A 274 10.69 -1.68 1.29
C GLY A 274 10.21 -1.07 -0.02
N GLY A 275 9.99 0.25 -0.04
CA GLY A 275 9.61 0.99 -1.25
C GLY A 275 10.67 0.95 -2.35
N GLU A 276 11.95 1.08 -1.98
CA GLU A 276 13.06 0.99 -2.94
C GLU A 276 13.20 -0.42 -3.52
N ILE A 277 13.01 -1.44 -2.70
CA ILE A 277 13.05 -2.85 -3.14
C ILE A 277 11.86 -3.14 -4.07
N LEU A 278 10.69 -2.59 -3.76
CA LEU A 278 9.47 -2.77 -4.56
C LEU A 278 9.62 -2.26 -6.00
N GLN A 279 10.46 -1.24 -6.24
CA GLN A 279 10.72 -0.72 -7.58
C GLN A 279 11.32 -1.77 -8.53
N ILE A 280 12.16 -2.69 -8.02
CA ILE A 280 12.71 -3.78 -8.83
C ILE A 280 11.58 -4.70 -9.32
N LEU A 281 10.63 -4.98 -8.45
CA LEU A 281 9.47 -5.82 -8.78
C LEU A 281 8.48 -5.11 -9.69
N SER A 282 8.30 -3.81 -9.50
CA SER A 282 7.51 -2.96 -10.40
C SER A 282 8.10 -2.97 -11.83
N LEU A 283 9.41 -2.78 -11.96
CA LEU A 283 10.12 -2.86 -13.23
C LEU A 283 10.01 -4.25 -13.85
N ALA A 284 10.18 -5.31 -13.05
CA ALA A 284 10.06 -6.69 -13.50
C ALA A 284 8.65 -7.00 -14.04
N MET A 285 7.62 -6.61 -13.31
CA MET A 285 6.22 -6.84 -13.71
C MET A 285 5.84 -6.03 -14.94
N ALA A 286 6.25 -4.76 -15.03
CA ALA A 286 6.01 -3.91 -16.20
C ALA A 286 6.62 -4.48 -17.48
N ASN A 287 7.77 -5.13 -17.37
CA ASN A 287 8.46 -5.81 -18.48
C ASN A 287 8.11 -7.29 -18.62
N LYS A 288 7.11 -7.79 -17.87
CA LYS A 288 6.65 -9.18 -17.89
C LYS A 288 7.76 -10.21 -17.59
N LEU A 289 8.76 -9.81 -16.79
CA LEU A 289 9.81 -10.70 -16.34
C LEU A 289 9.24 -11.78 -15.41
N THR A 290 9.91 -12.90 -15.39
CA THR A 290 9.54 -14.08 -14.60
C THR A 290 10.50 -14.29 -13.43
N MET A 291 10.14 -15.18 -12.50
CA MET A 291 11.06 -15.62 -11.44
C MET A 291 12.43 -16.08 -12.00
N ARG A 292 12.43 -16.73 -13.18
CA ARG A 292 13.69 -17.14 -13.84
C ARG A 292 14.55 -15.95 -14.26
N ASP A 293 13.91 -14.86 -14.69
CA ASP A 293 14.65 -13.65 -15.11
C ASP A 293 15.28 -12.96 -13.89
N LEU A 294 14.58 -12.99 -12.74
CA LEU A 294 15.13 -12.48 -11.48
C LEU A 294 16.35 -13.24 -10.96
N THR A 295 16.66 -14.44 -11.47
CA THR A 295 17.91 -15.13 -11.13
C THR A 295 19.11 -14.69 -11.99
N LYS A 296 18.86 -14.01 -13.12
CA LYS A 296 19.90 -13.72 -14.13
C LYS A 296 20.68 -12.43 -13.85
N TYR A 297 20.05 -11.45 -13.16
CA TYR A 297 20.76 -10.19 -12.92
C TYR A 297 21.80 -10.33 -11.81
N MET A 298 22.85 -9.52 -11.89
CA MET A 298 23.88 -9.44 -10.85
C MET A 298 23.43 -8.41 -9.81
N SER A 299 23.13 -8.89 -8.60
CA SER A 299 22.79 -8.00 -7.48
C SER A 299 24.07 -7.52 -6.80
N PRO A 300 24.24 -6.22 -6.54
CA PRO A 300 25.36 -5.74 -5.73
C PRO A 300 25.30 -6.31 -4.31
N TYR A 301 26.48 -6.63 -3.75
CA TYR A 301 26.62 -7.17 -2.42
C TYR A 301 27.50 -6.26 -1.54
N PRO A 302 27.13 -6.01 -0.25
CA PRO A 302 25.88 -6.40 0.38
C PRO A 302 24.79 -5.31 0.20
N THR A 303 23.61 -5.71 -0.22
CA THR A 303 22.46 -4.83 -0.32
C THR A 303 21.17 -5.50 0.16
N ARG A 304 20.18 -4.68 0.64
CA ARG A 304 18.85 -5.20 1.01
C ARG A 304 18.10 -5.73 -0.21
N ALA A 305 18.26 -5.08 -1.35
CA ALA A 305 17.63 -5.44 -2.61
C ALA A 305 18.03 -6.83 -3.14
N GLU A 306 19.15 -7.42 -2.65
CA GLU A 306 19.54 -8.80 -2.92
C GLU A 306 18.43 -9.80 -2.58
N ILE A 307 17.53 -9.46 -1.66
CA ILE A 307 16.39 -10.28 -1.26
C ILE A 307 15.55 -10.74 -2.46
N VAL A 308 15.41 -9.91 -3.49
CA VAL A 308 14.65 -10.23 -4.70
C VAL A 308 15.29 -11.40 -5.45
N LYS A 309 16.62 -11.36 -5.63
CA LYS A 309 17.37 -12.45 -6.27
C LYS A 309 17.41 -13.70 -5.40
N ARG A 310 17.57 -13.54 -4.08
CA ARG A 310 17.59 -14.66 -3.12
C ARG A 310 16.26 -15.39 -3.12
N ALA A 311 15.13 -14.68 -3.07
CA ALA A 311 13.79 -15.26 -3.15
C ALA A 311 13.59 -16.04 -4.47
N ALA A 312 13.98 -15.45 -5.60
CA ALA A 312 13.92 -16.12 -6.89
C ALA A 312 14.81 -17.40 -6.93
N SER A 313 16.02 -17.34 -6.38
CA SER A 313 16.92 -18.49 -6.32
C SER A 313 16.38 -19.60 -5.42
N LYS A 314 15.82 -19.26 -4.25
CA LYS A 314 15.19 -20.20 -3.31
C LYS A 314 14.06 -20.99 -3.99
N HIS A 315 13.24 -20.31 -4.80
CA HIS A 315 12.15 -20.98 -5.56
C HIS A 315 12.67 -22.10 -6.48
N PHE A 316 13.84 -21.93 -7.10
CA PHE A 316 14.40 -22.93 -8.02
C PHE A 316 15.27 -23.98 -7.32
N GLN A 317 15.67 -23.75 -6.08
CA GLN A 317 16.60 -24.62 -5.34
C GLN A 317 16.16 -26.10 -5.32
N PRO A 318 14.88 -26.47 -5.07
CA PRO A 318 14.44 -27.87 -5.11
C PRO A 318 14.60 -28.52 -6.48
N LYS A 319 14.46 -27.74 -7.57
CA LYS A 319 14.61 -28.23 -8.95
C LYS A 319 16.09 -28.42 -9.30
N VAL A 320 16.95 -27.47 -8.90
CA VAL A 320 18.40 -27.48 -9.22
C VAL A 320 19.15 -28.53 -8.41
N PHE A 321 18.79 -28.75 -7.16
CA PHE A 321 19.45 -29.71 -6.26
C PHE A 321 18.65 -31.01 -6.04
N GLY A 322 17.54 -31.18 -6.77
CA GLY A 322 16.71 -32.37 -6.68
C GLY A 322 17.37 -33.63 -7.27
N PRO A 323 16.79 -34.82 -7.01
CA PRO A 323 17.36 -36.11 -7.44
C PRO A 323 17.57 -36.18 -8.96
N MET A 324 16.67 -35.63 -9.75
CA MET A 324 16.77 -35.66 -11.22
C MET A 324 17.92 -34.79 -11.74
N ALA A 325 18.14 -33.60 -11.16
CA ALA A 325 19.27 -32.75 -11.50
C ALA A 325 20.61 -33.40 -11.12
N LYS A 326 20.70 -34.00 -9.91
CA LYS A 326 21.91 -34.77 -9.51
C LYS A 326 22.22 -35.89 -10.46
N LYS A 327 21.20 -36.64 -10.92
CA LYS A 327 21.37 -37.72 -11.90
C LYS A 327 21.90 -37.17 -13.25
N LEU A 328 21.30 -36.05 -13.71
CA LEU A 328 21.73 -35.40 -14.96
C LEU A 328 23.18 -34.92 -14.89
N VAL A 329 23.56 -34.23 -13.80
CA VAL A 329 24.92 -33.77 -13.56
C VAL A 329 25.90 -34.94 -13.55
N GLY A 330 25.56 -36.06 -12.89
CA GLY A 330 26.38 -37.27 -12.87
C GLY A 330 26.58 -37.92 -14.25
N ILE A 331 25.62 -37.71 -15.18
CA ILE A 331 25.78 -38.14 -16.58
C ILE A 331 26.68 -37.16 -17.34
N LEU A 332 26.44 -35.85 -17.21
CA LEU A 332 27.18 -34.80 -17.90
C LEU A 332 28.66 -34.75 -17.50
N GLN A 333 29.01 -35.05 -16.26
CA GLN A 333 30.40 -35.12 -15.77
C GLN A 333 31.21 -36.29 -16.39
N ARG A 334 30.54 -37.22 -17.07
CA ARG A 334 31.21 -38.30 -17.78
C ARG A 334 31.54 -37.95 -19.25
N ILE A 335 31.08 -36.79 -19.69
CA ILE A 335 31.40 -36.23 -21.01
C ILE A 335 32.64 -35.38 -20.85
N PRO A 336 33.74 -35.67 -21.54
CA PRO A 336 34.99 -34.92 -21.41
C PRO A 336 34.86 -33.46 -21.87
#